data_bba1b92f79028c9f47e237cab9f285f2
#
_entry.id   bba1b92f79028c9f47e237cab9f285f2
#
_cell.length_a   1.000
_cell.length_b   1.000
_cell.length_c   1.000
_cell.angle_alpha   90.00
_cell.angle_beta   90.00
_cell.angle_gamma   90.00
#
_symmetry.space_group_name_H-M   'P 1'
#
loop_
_entity.id
_entity.type
_entity.pdbx_description
1 polymer ?
#
loop_
_entity_poly.entity_id
_entity_poly.type
_entity_poly.pdbx_seq_one_letter_code
_entity_poly.pdbx_strand_id
1 'polypeptide(L)'
;MYWRIIRVNGDNSIRMIYTGTSAPDSNTKVVMTESTNDSGYIRATSAGMSRFNQNVNSAEYVGYMYTIGEQHGTSKSSDIKTYLDNWYANYTDLNKTGTKITDQIYCNDRTASISRSGTAGEISSWASTGTTYYYGTYLRLYGDSSNPSPSLICTNANDKFTTTTAKGNGKLSYPVGLITADEVNMAGADNQYNSNQSYYLYNNSAYWVGSAREFAGRYAYEFIVDVADNLAWTDVYGDVGVRGVVSLSSESKLLGSGTYNDVYVVS
;
A
#
# COMPACT_ATOMS: atom_id res chain seq x y z
N MET A 1 8.37 14.81 10.25
CA MET A 1 7.74 13.97 9.20
C MET A 1 6.41 14.58 8.81
N TYR A 2 6.11 14.62 7.52
CA TYR A 2 4.82 15.08 7.00
C TYR A 2 4.03 13.91 6.43
N TRP A 3 2.70 14.01 6.52
CA TRP A 3 1.76 12.96 6.16
C TRP A 3 0.56 13.56 5.45
N ARG A 4 0.00 12.82 4.49
CA ARG A 4 -1.32 13.13 3.93
C ARG A 4 -2.35 12.18 4.51
N ILE A 5 -3.49 12.71 4.87
CA ILE A 5 -4.63 11.92 5.32
C ILE A 5 -5.21 11.19 4.11
N ILE A 6 -5.31 9.87 4.20
CA ILE A 6 -6.00 9.03 3.22
C ILE A 6 -7.50 9.02 3.53
N ARG A 7 -7.84 8.71 4.78
CA ARG A 7 -9.23 8.62 5.26
C ARG A 7 -9.31 8.57 6.78
N VAL A 8 -10.51 8.73 7.29
CA VAL A 8 -10.87 8.40 8.67
C VAL A 8 -11.40 6.97 8.70
N ASN A 9 -10.90 6.14 9.60
CA ASN A 9 -11.35 4.78 9.82
C ASN A 9 -12.65 4.75 10.63
N GLY A 10 -13.33 3.61 10.64
CA GLY A 10 -14.58 3.44 11.40
C GLY A 10 -14.47 3.59 12.92
N ASP A 11 -13.26 3.50 13.48
CA ASP A 11 -12.96 3.74 14.89
C ASP A 11 -12.43 5.17 15.16
N ASN A 12 -12.61 6.08 14.19
CA ASN A 12 -12.15 7.46 14.18
C ASN A 12 -10.62 7.64 14.18
N SER A 13 -9.84 6.59 14.03
CA SER A 13 -8.41 6.73 13.76
C SER A 13 -8.18 7.28 12.35
N ILE A 14 -7.07 7.99 12.15
CA ILE A 14 -6.78 8.69 10.89
C ILE A 14 -5.69 7.93 10.14
N ARG A 15 -6.04 7.36 8.99
CA ARG A 15 -5.10 6.67 8.11
C ARG A 15 -4.36 7.67 7.25
N MET A 16 -3.02 7.59 7.28
CA MET A 16 -2.13 8.57 6.66
C MET A 16 -1.03 7.90 5.86
N ILE A 17 -0.61 8.55 4.76
CA ILE A 17 0.52 8.14 3.93
C ILE A 17 1.69 9.13 4.10
N TYR A 18 2.89 8.60 4.22
CA TYR A 18 4.12 9.37 4.33
C TYR A 18 4.35 10.26 3.12
N THR A 19 4.75 11.50 3.36
CA THR A 19 4.87 12.55 2.33
C THR A 19 6.25 13.23 2.35
N GLY A 20 7.10 12.93 3.32
CA GLY A 20 8.46 13.48 3.38
C GLY A 20 8.80 14.14 4.72
N THR A 21 9.93 14.84 4.72
CA THR A 21 10.46 15.56 5.88
C THR A 21 10.26 17.07 5.80
N SER A 22 9.86 17.58 4.63
CA SER A 22 9.51 18.99 4.40
C SER A 22 8.01 19.21 4.28
N ALA A 23 7.55 20.40 4.68
CA ALA A 23 6.16 20.79 4.48
C ALA A 23 5.79 20.82 2.99
N PRO A 24 4.56 20.43 2.63
CA PRO A 24 4.09 20.58 1.26
C PRO A 24 4.06 22.05 0.86
N ASP A 25 4.34 22.35 -0.41
CA ASP A 25 4.37 23.70 -0.96
C ASP A 25 3.00 24.17 -1.51
N SER A 26 2.02 23.28 -1.58
CA SER A 26 0.66 23.61 -2.01
C SER A 26 -0.38 22.65 -1.44
N ASN A 27 -1.66 23.05 -1.47
CA ASN A 27 -2.78 22.19 -1.05
C ASN A 27 -3.04 21.00 -2.02
N THR A 28 -2.60 21.12 -3.27
CA THR A 28 -2.98 20.21 -4.34
C THR A 28 -1.84 19.34 -4.85
N LYS A 29 -0.58 19.74 -4.66
CA LYS A 29 0.57 19.00 -5.18
C LYS A 29 1.65 18.89 -4.12
N VAL A 30 2.02 17.69 -3.81
CA VAL A 30 3.30 17.39 -3.21
C VAL A 30 4.23 17.03 -4.36
N VAL A 31 4.94 18.01 -4.87
CA VAL A 31 5.97 17.76 -5.88
C VAL A 31 7.17 17.17 -5.15
N MET A 32 7.36 15.88 -5.36
CA MET A 32 8.51 15.17 -4.83
C MET A 32 9.52 15.04 -5.95
N THR A 33 10.65 15.68 -5.78
CA THR A 33 11.77 15.51 -6.72
C THR A 33 12.62 14.34 -6.25
N GLU A 34 12.88 13.39 -7.11
CA GLU A 34 13.71 12.20 -6.82
C GLU A 34 15.13 12.55 -6.33
N SER A 35 15.59 13.76 -6.61
CA SER A 35 16.95 14.20 -6.33
C SER A 35 17.18 14.73 -4.91
N THR A 36 16.13 14.93 -4.11
CA THR A 36 16.25 15.47 -2.75
C THR A 36 15.91 14.42 -1.70
N ASN A 37 16.47 14.58 -0.50
CA ASN A 37 16.14 13.74 0.66
C ASN A 37 14.68 13.87 1.09
N ASP A 38 13.91 14.76 0.48
CA ASP A 38 12.52 15.12 0.73
C ASP A 38 11.53 14.51 -0.26
N SER A 39 11.94 13.55 -1.07
CA SER A 39 11.11 12.98 -2.15
C SER A 39 9.87 12.20 -1.68
N GLY A 40 9.52 12.21 -0.38
CA GLY A 40 8.37 11.48 0.18
C GLY A 40 8.48 9.98 0.12
N TYR A 41 9.60 9.49 -0.37
CA TYR A 41 9.94 8.10 -0.24
C TYR A 41 10.48 7.80 1.16
N ILE A 42 10.14 6.64 1.66
CA ILE A 42 10.84 6.08 2.80
C ILE A 42 12.25 5.74 2.34
N ARG A 43 13.22 6.47 2.87
CA ARG A 43 14.62 6.18 2.58
C ARG A 43 15.22 5.33 3.69
N ALA A 44 15.23 4.02 3.52
CA ALA A 44 16.11 3.14 4.28
C ALA A 44 17.47 2.98 3.58
N THR A 45 17.54 3.29 2.28
CA THR A 45 18.76 3.35 1.46
C THR A 45 18.89 4.72 0.81
N SER A 46 20.06 5.03 0.24
CA SER A 46 20.29 6.29 -0.49
C SER A 46 19.34 6.51 -1.68
N ALA A 47 18.69 5.46 -2.19
CA ALA A 47 17.79 5.52 -3.33
C ALA A 47 16.29 5.64 -2.96
N GLY A 48 15.89 5.31 -1.72
CA GLY A 48 14.49 5.36 -1.30
C GLY A 48 13.56 4.42 -2.08
N MET A 49 14.10 3.38 -2.69
CA MET A 49 13.42 2.40 -3.52
C MET A 49 13.62 1.00 -2.97
N SER A 50 12.69 0.10 -3.25
CA SER A 50 12.79 -1.32 -2.92
C SER A 50 12.05 -2.15 -3.94
N ARG A 51 12.43 -3.41 -4.06
CA ARG A 51 11.61 -4.44 -4.68
C ARG A 51 10.44 -4.75 -3.76
N PHE A 52 9.33 -5.20 -4.35
CA PHE A 52 8.27 -5.81 -3.55
C PHE A 52 8.74 -7.20 -3.07
N ASN A 53 9.30 -8.01 -3.98
CA ASN A 53 9.93 -9.29 -3.66
C ASN A 53 11.12 -9.55 -4.60
N GLN A 54 12.18 -10.19 -4.09
CA GLN A 54 13.37 -10.54 -4.88
C GLN A 54 13.13 -11.65 -5.91
N ASN A 55 12.03 -12.37 -5.83
CA ASN A 55 11.65 -13.45 -6.75
C ASN A 55 10.30 -13.13 -7.38
N VAL A 56 10.13 -13.52 -8.65
CA VAL A 56 8.94 -13.20 -9.46
C VAL A 56 8.17 -14.43 -9.92
N ASN A 57 8.76 -15.63 -9.82
CA ASN A 57 8.34 -16.81 -10.55
C ASN A 57 7.34 -17.70 -9.79
N SER A 58 6.66 -17.16 -8.81
CA SER A 58 5.64 -17.85 -8.02
C SER A 58 4.47 -16.91 -7.72
N ALA A 59 3.26 -17.43 -7.75
CA ALA A 59 2.03 -16.67 -7.54
C ALA A 59 1.97 -16.02 -6.15
N GLU A 60 2.60 -16.61 -5.16
CA GLU A 60 2.62 -16.13 -3.78
C GLU A 60 3.50 -14.89 -3.57
N TYR A 61 4.38 -14.55 -4.50
CA TYR A 61 5.31 -13.42 -4.36
C TYR A 61 4.66 -12.04 -4.42
N VAL A 62 3.38 -11.95 -4.75
CA VAL A 62 2.55 -10.74 -4.52
C VAL A 62 2.20 -10.54 -3.04
N GLY A 63 2.50 -11.50 -2.17
CA GLY A 63 2.17 -11.41 -0.75
C GLY A 63 3.09 -10.45 0.01
N TYR A 64 2.51 -9.55 0.81
CA TYR A 64 3.23 -8.77 1.82
C TYR A 64 3.98 -9.69 2.80
N MET A 65 3.35 -10.82 3.12
CA MET A 65 4.00 -12.06 3.58
C MET A 65 3.49 -13.22 2.74
N TYR A 66 4.26 -14.30 2.60
CA TYR A 66 3.92 -15.42 1.75
C TYR A 66 4.42 -16.77 2.31
N THR A 67 3.83 -17.85 1.83
CA THR A 67 4.30 -19.23 1.96
C THR A 67 4.13 -19.88 0.59
N ILE A 68 5.18 -20.49 0.06
CA ILE A 68 5.09 -21.20 -1.24
C ILE A 68 4.10 -22.34 -1.13
N GLY A 69 3.21 -22.47 -2.11
CA GLY A 69 2.13 -23.46 -2.15
C GLY A 69 0.85 -23.04 -1.44
N GLU A 70 0.79 -21.84 -0.87
CA GLU A 70 -0.39 -21.34 -0.14
C GLU A 70 -0.84 -19.98 -0.67
N GLN A 71 -2.09 -19.85 -1.12
CA GLN A 71 -2.66 -18.59 -1.62
C GLN A 71 -2.55 -17.44 -0.59
N HIS A 72 -2.83 -17.74 0.68
CA HIS A 72 -2.84 -16.77 1.78
C HIS A 72 -1.78 -17.07 2.85
N GLY A 73 -0.65 -17.66 2.45
CA GLY A 73 0.44 -18.01 3.35
C GLY A 73 1.12 -16.76 3.94
N THR A 74 1.66 -16.89 5.18
CA THR A 74 2.25 -15.77 5.93
C THR A 74 3.52 -16.17 6.69
N SER A 75 4.27 -17.17 6.20
CA SER A 75 5.47 -17.67 6.91
C SER A 75 6.73 -16.85 6.66
N LYS A 76 6.81 -16.12 5.54
CA LYS A 76 7.98 -15.34 5.13
C LYS A 76 7.58 -13.91 4.82
N SER A 77 8.40 -12.94 5.23
CA SER A 77 8.25 -11.54 4.83
C SER A 77 8.73 -11.33 3.39
N SER A 78 8.06 -10.47 2.64
CA SER A 78 8.56 -9.91 1.40
C SER A 78 9.69 -8.90 1.66
N ASP A 79 10.39 -8.46 0.60
CA ASP A 79 11.42 -7.43 0.72
C ASP A 79 10.79 -6.09 1.13
N ILE A 80 9.64 -5.75 0.56
CA ILE A 80 8.94 -4.51 0.89
C ILE A 80 8.51 -4.44 2.36
N LYS A 81 8.04 -5.57 2.94
CA LYS A 81 7.72 -5.64 4.37
C LYS A 81 8.95 -5.43 5.23
N THR A 82 10.04 -6.13 4.90
CA THR A 82 11.32 -6.01 5.61
C THR A 82 11.85 -4.57 5.54
N TYR A 83 11.71 -3.92 4.39
CA TYR A 83 12.09 -2.53 4.18
C TYR A 83 11.29 -1.57 5.06
N LEU A 84 9.97 -1.74 5.11
CA LEU A 84 9.07 -0.93 5.95
C LEU A 84 9.31 -1.14 7.45
N ASP A 85 9.53 -2.40 7.87
CA ASP A 85 9.84 -2.73 9.26
C ASP A 85 11.15 -2.04 9.70
N ASN A 86 12.20 -2.11 8.88
CA ASN A 86 13.47 -1.45 9.14
C ASN A 86 13.35 0.08 9.19
N TRP A 87 12.60 0.65 8.26
CA TRP A 87 12.34 2.09 8.27
C TRP A 87 11.63 2.52 9.55
N TYR A 88 10.52 1.85 9.91
CA TYR A 88 9.75 2.17 11.11
C TYR A 88 10.60 2.05 12.38
N ALA A 89 11.38 0.97 12.50
CA ALA A 89 12.26 0.73 13.64
C ALA A 89 13.31 1.83 13.83
N ASN A 90 13.84 2.38 12.73
CA ASN A 90 14.89 3.39 12.76
C ASN A 90 14.36 4.82 12.86
N TYR A 91 13.06 5.04 12.67
CA TYR A 91 12.47 6.38 12.79
C TYR A 91 12.05 6.65 14.23
N THR A 92 12.87 7.39 14.94
CA THR A 92 12.67 7.73 16.36
C THR A 92 11.34 8.43 16.63
N ASP A 93 10.84 9.21 15.68
CA ASP A 93 9.56 9.93 15.82
C ASP A 93 8.34 8.99 15.83
N LEU A 94 8.41 7.85 15.12
CA LEU A 94 7.35 6.84 15.13
C LEU A 94 7.43 5.90 16.35
N ASN A 95 8.64 5.68 16.86
CA ASN A 95 8.89 4.79 18.01
C ASN A 95 8.93 5.51 19.36
N LYS A 96 8.82 6.83 19.41
CA LYS A 96 8.83 7.59 20.67
C LYS A 96 7.66 7.20 21.57
N THR A 97 7.94 7.12 22.86
CA THR A 97 6.90 7.07 23.89
C THR A 97 5.98 8.27 23.73
N GLY A 98 4.70 8.02 23.53
CA GLY A 98 3.69 9.04 23.25
C GLY A 98 3.31 9.19 21.77
N THR A 99 3.97 8.51 20.85
CA THR A 99 3.47 8.40 19.48
C THR A 99 2.13 7.68 19.51
N LYS A 100 1.11 8.33 18.97
CA LYS A 100 -0.27 7.82 18.98
C LYS A 100 -0.60 7.02 17.72
N ILE A 101 0.35 6.24 17.21
CA ILE A 101 0.10 5.30 16.12
C ILE A 101 -0.64 4.09 16.67
N THR A 102 -1.76 3.75 16.06
CA THR A 102 -2.61 2.63 16.45
C THR A 102 -2.59 1.52 15.42
N ASP A 103 -2.80 0.30 15.90
CA ASP A 103 -2.90 -0.89 15.04
C ASP A 103 -4.17 -0.84 14.19
N GLN A 104 -4.01 -0.99 12.88
CA GLN A 104 -5.08 -1.04 11.91
C GLN A 104 -4.80 -2.08 10.83
N ILE A 105 -5.83 -2.48 10.09
CA ILE A 105 -5.69 -3.46 9.02
C ILE A 105 -4.97 -2.84 7.82
N TYR A 106 -3.89 -3.51 7.41
CA TYR A 106 -3.26 -3.33 6.10
C TYR A 106 -3.64 -4.54 5.26
N CYS A 107 -4.55 -4.33 4.30
CA CYS A 107 -5.06 -5.41 3.47
C CYS A 107 -4.12 -5.69 2.30
N ASN A 108 -3.73 -6.96 2.14
CA ASN A 108 -3.08 -7.45 0.93
C ASN A 108 -3.96 -8.58 0.36
N ASP A 109 -5.08 -8.18 -0.27
CA ASP A 109 -6.11 -9.09 -0.77
C ASP A 109 -5.58 -10.02 -1.85
N ARG A 110 -5.41 -11.30 -1.52
CA ARG A 110 -4.94 -12.36 -2.42
C ARG A 110 -6.04 -13.33 -2.83
N THR A 111 -7.31 -12.99 -2.58
CA THR A 111 -8.40 -13.70 -3.26
C THR A 111 -8.21 -13.56 -4.77
N ALA A 112 -8.52 -14.58 -5.54
CA ALA A 112 -8.18 -14.60 -6.96
C ALA A 112 -9.25 -15.29 -7.82
N SER A 113 -9.13 -15.12 -9.13
CA SER A 113 -9.83 -15.90 -10.15
C SER A 113 -8.85 -16.29 -11.26
N ILE A 114 -9.11 -17.42 -11.91
CA ILE A 114 -8.41 -17.82 -13.14
C ILE A 114 -8.93 -17.11 -14.38
N SER A 115 -10.01 -16.34 -14.26
CA SER A 115 -10.63 -15.57 -15.35
C SER A 115 -10.63 -14.09 -15.01
N ARG A 116 -10.36 -13.23 -16.01
CA ARG A 116 -10.40 -11.76 -15.89
C ARG A 116 -11.77 -11.19 -15.51
N SER A 117 -12.83 -11.90 -15.86
CA SER A 117 -14.21 -11.53 -15.54
C SER A 117 -14.82 -12.45 -14.48
N GLY A 118 -13.99 -13.21 -13.77
CA GLY A 118 -14.41 -14.13 -12.73
C GLY A 118 -14.67 -13.42 -11.40
N THR A 119 -15.19 -14.18 -10.45
CA THR A 119 -15.34 -13.73 -9.06
C THR A 119 -14.10 -14.13 -8.26
N ALA A 120 -13.55 -13.20 -7.52
CA ALA A 120 -12.41 -13.46 -6.62
C ALA A 120 -12.83 -14.37 -5.46
N GLY A 121 -11.98 -15.32 -5.11
CA GLY A 121 -12.20 -16.24 -4.00
C GLY A 121 -10.98 -17.10 -3.69
N GLU A 122 -11.22 -18.11 -2.90
CA GLU A 122 -10.24 -19.17 -2.63
C GLU A 122 -10.10 -20.08 -3.86
N ILE A 123 -8.88 -20.37 -4.25
CA ILE A 123 -8.57 -21.29 -5.35
C ILE A 123 -8.27 -22.67 -4.78
N SER A 124 -9.21 -23.61 -4.95
CA SER A 124 -9.09 -24.95 -4.39
C SER A 124 -7.92 -25.78 -4.97
N SER A 125 -7.50 -25.45 -6.18
CA SER A 125 -6.37 -26.10 -6.88
C SER A 125 -5.22 -25.09 -7.04
N TRP A 126 -4.85 -24.40 -5.97
CA TRP A 126 -3.76 -23.41 -6.01
C TRP A 126 -2.47 -24.01 -6.52
N ALA A 127 -1.85 -23.34 -7.48
CA ALA A 127 -0.57 -23.72 -8.04
C ALA A 127 0.37 -22.52 -8.04
N SER A 128 1.57 -22.69 -7.52
CA SER A 128 2.59 -21.63 -7.45
C SER A 128 3.05 -21.13 -8.81
N THR A 129 2.94 -21.99 -9.85
CA THR A 129 3.41 -21.70 -11.21
C THR A 129 2.47 -22.29 -12.26
N GLY A 130 2.59 -21.83 -13.51
CA GLY A 130 1.91 -22.43 -14.66
C GLY A 130 0.45 -22.05 -14.85
N THR A 131 -0.16 -21.36 -13.87
CA THR A 131 -1.55 -20.91 -13.93
C THR A 131 -1.58 -19.38 -13.84
N THR A 132 -2.45 -18.73 -14.60
CA THR A 132 -2.69 -17.29 -14.48
C THR A 132 -3.75 -17.03 -13.42
N TYR A 133 -3.47 -16.09 -12.52
CA TYR A 133 -4.39 -15.59 -11.50
C TYR A 133 -4.60 -14.09 -11.65
N TYR A 134 -5.84 -13.63 -11.49
CA TYR A 134 -6.24 -12.24 -11.38
C TYR A 134 -6.73 -12.02 -9.97
N TYR A 135 -6.04 -11.17 -9.20
CA TYR A 135 -6.34 -10.98 -7.78
C TYR A 135 -7.55 -10.05 -7.57
N GLY A 136 -8.10 -10.08 -6.36
CA GLY A 136 -9.36 -9.42 -6.03
C GLY A 136 -9.40 -7.94 -6.40
N THR A 137 -8.32 -7.19 -6.14
CA THR A 137 -8.23 -5.78 -6.52
C THR A 137 -8.24 -5.59 -8.04
N TYR A 138 -7.54 -6.46 -8.79
CA TYR A 138 -7.61 -6.41 -10.26
C TYR A 138 -9.04 -6.62 -10.74
N LEU A 139 -9.74 -7.59 -10.22
CA LEU A 139 -11.11 -7.90 -10.64
C LEU A 139 -12.09 -6.77 -10.32
N ARG A 140 -11.91 -6.08 -9.18
CA ARG A 140 -12.73 -4.91 -8.81
C ARG A 140 -12.49 -3.69 -9.68
N LEU A 141 -11.24 -3.42 -10.04
CA LEU A 141 -10.87 -2.18 -10.74
C LEU A 141 -10.80 -2.33 -12.26
N TYR A 142 -10.53 -3.55 -12.75
CA TYR A 142 -10.22 -3.81 -14.16
C TYR A 142 -11.07 -4.93 -14.78
N GLY A 143 -11.75 -5.74 -13.99
CA GLY A 143 -12.63 -6.82 -14.46
C GLY A 143 -13.78 -6.27 -15.31
N ASP A 144 -14.35 -5.17 -14.88
CA ASP A 144 -15.23 -4.29 -15.66
C ASP A 144 -14.66 -2.87 -15.63
N SER A 145 -13.82 -2.52 -16.59
CA SER A 145 -13.15 -1.21 -16.65
C SER A 145 -14.11 -0.03 -16.85
N SER A 146 -15.33 -0.30 -17.32
CA SER A 146 -16.37 0.73 -17.47
C SER A 146 -17.06 1.05 -16.15
N ASN A 147 -16.92 0.17 -15.13
CA ASN A 147 -17.63 0.29 -13.87
C ASN A 147 -16.79 -0.26 -12.71
N PRO A 148 -15.67 0.40 -12.37
CA PRO A 148 -14.81 -0.05 -11.27
C PRO A 148 -15.58 -0.01 -9.94
N SER A 149 -15.36 -1.02 -9.09
CA SER A 149 -16.02 -1.15 -7.78
C SER A 149 -14.99 -1.32 -6.65
N PRO A 150 -14.22 -0.26 -6.33
CA PRO A 150 -13.20 -0.32 -5.28
C PRO A 150 -13.82 -0.65 -3.92
N SER A 151 -13.10 -1.36 -3.07
CA SER A 151 -13.59 -1.80 -1.77
C SER A 151 -12.54 -1.68 -0.67
N LEU A 152 -12.96 -1.25 0.52
CA LEU A 152 -12.14 -1.26 1.73
C LEU A 152 -12.28 -2.58 2.52
N ILE A 153 -13.07 -3.52 2.04
CA ILE A 153 -13.31 -4.80 2.70
C ILE A 153 -12.13 -5.74 2.41
N CYS A 154 -11.51 -6.22 3.46
CA CYS A 154 -10.52 -7.29 3.42
C CYS A 154 -11.20 -8.59 3.85
N THR A 155 -11.39 -9.52 2.95
CA THR A 155 -12.24 -10.70 3.25
C THR A 155 -11.48 -11.80 3.98
N ASN A 156 -10.31 -12.20 3.49
CA ASN A 156 -9.53 -13.29 4.09
C ASN A 156 -8.80 -12.83 5.34
N ALA A 157 -8.87 -13.62 6.41
CA ALA A 157 -8.27 -13.30 7.71
C ALA A 157 -6.73 -13.19 7.63
N ASN A 158 -6.09 -14.05 6.82
CA ASN A 158 -4.63 -14.06 6.67
C ASN A 158 -4.10 -12.86 5.87
N ASP A 159 -4.96 -12.18 5.09
CA ASP A 159 -4.63 -10.99 4.33
C ASP A 159 -4.84 -9.68 5.12
N LYS A 160 -5.39 -9.77 6.33
CA LYS A 160 -5.57 -8.65 7.27
C LYS A 160 -4.34 -8.47 8.12
N PHE A 161 -3.33 -7.80 7.61
CA PHE A 161 -2.09 -7.59 8.33
C PHE A 161 -2.26 -6.56 9.45
N THR A 162 -1.92 -6.97 10.68
CA THR A 162 -2.02 -6.20 11.92
C THR A 162 -0.89 -6.59 12.86
N THR A 163 -0.62 -5.78 13.90
CA THR A 163 0.35 -6.12 14.95
C THR A 163 -0.27 -7.04 16.02
N THR A 164 -1.59 -7.05 16.13
CA THR A 164 -2.32 -7.88 17.09
C THR A 164 -3.38 -8.73 16.40
N THR A 165 -3.79 -9.81 17.05
CA THR A 165 -4.86 -10.69 16.53
C THR A 165 -6.27 -10.15 16.77
N ALA A 166 -6.41 -9.00 17.44
CA ALA A 166 -7.71 -8.41 17.74
C ALA A 166 -8.47 -7.92 16.49
N LYS A 167 -7.74 -7.46 15.47
CA LYS A 167 -8.33 -6.91 14.23
C LYS A 167 -7.97 -7.72 12.99
N GLY A 168 -6.90 -8.54 13.03
CA GLY A 168 -6.40 -9.26 11.86
C GLY A 168 -5.47 -10.42 12.23
N ASN A 169 -4.41 -10.64 11.42
CA ASN A 169 -3.56 -11.84 11.54
C ASN A 169 -2.45 -11.74 12.59
N GLY A 170 -2.17 -10.56 13.13
CA GLY A 170 -1.12 -10.36 14.14
C GLY A 170 0.31 -10.62 13.64
N LYS A 171 0.58 -10.50 12.34
CA LYS A 171 1.87 -10.84 11.72
C LYS A 171 2.81 -9.66 11.49
N LEU A 172 2.36 -8.44 11.78
CA LEU A 172 3.20 -7.25 11.66
C LEU A 172 4.07 -7.07 12.91
N SER A 173 5.32 -6.70 12.70
CA SER A 173 6.23 -6.27 13.77
C SER A 173 5.93 -4.83 14.21
N TYR A 174 5.48 -3.99 13.28
CA TYR A 174 5.16 -2.58 13.47
C TYR A 174 3.84 -2.23 12.78
N PRO A 175 3.09 -1.21 13.28
CA PRO A 175 1.81 -0.79 12.71
C PRO A 175 2.02 0.08 11.44
N VAL A 176 2.68 -0.49 10.45
CA VAL A 176 2.98 0.13 9.16
C VAL A 176 2.71 -0.83 8.01
N GLY A 177 2.22 -0.30 6.91
CA GLY A 177 1.99 -1.04 5.68
C GLY A 177 1.97 -0.11 4.47
N LEU A 178 1.29 -0.51 3.40
CA LEU A 178 1.12 0.26 2.17
C LEU A 178 -0.34 0.70 2.00
N ILE A 179 -0.55 1.72 1.17
CA ILE A 179 -1.87 2.07 0.66
C ILE A 179 -2.33 0.97 -0.30
N THR A 180 -3.63 0.71 -0.39
CA THR A 180 -4.18 -0.23 -1.39
C THR A 180 -4.52 0.49 -2.69
N ALA A 181 -4.56 -0.24 -3.81
CA ALA A 181 -5.01 0.32 -5.08
C ALA A 181 -6.48 0.73 -5.04
N ASP A 182 -7.32 0.06 -4.24
CA ASP A 182 -8.69 0.48 -3.98
C ASP A 182 -8.74 1.88 -3.31
N GLU A 183 -7.90 2.12 -2.29
CA GLU A 183 -7.79 3.44 -1.63
C GLU A 183 -7.29 4.53 -2.60
N VAL A 184 -6.34 4.20 -3.46
CA VAL A 184 -5.81 5.11 -4.48
C VAL A 184 -6.87 5.47 -5.52
N ASN A 185 -7.64 4.48 -5.98
CA ASN A 185 -8.76 4.70 -6.89
C ASN A 185 -9.87 5.57 -6.26
N MET A 186 -10.26 5.28 -5.00
CA MET A 186 -11.22 6.10 -4.25
C MET A 186 -10.73 7.53 -4.02
N ALA A 187 -9.43 7.75 -3.96
CA ALA A 187 -8.83 9.07 -3.85
C ALA A 187 -8.88 9.86 -5.16
N GLY A 188 -9.26 9.23 -6.26
CA GLY A 188 -9.45 9.85 -7.57
C GLY A 188 -8.40 9.52 -8.62
N ALA A 189 -7.45 8.63 -8.35
CA ALA A 189 -6.55 8.13 -9.39
C ALA A 189 -7.34 7.25 -10.38
N ASP A 190 -7.08 7.44 -11.66
CA ASP A 190 -7.75 6.64 -12.68
C ASP A 190 -7.13 5.23 -12.80
N ASN A 191 -7.93 4.34 -13.37
CA ASN A 191 -7.62 2.93 -13.49
C ASN A 191 -7.07 2.51 -14.86
N GLN A 192 -6.41 3.34 -15.67
CA GLN A 192 -5.65 2.86 -16.82
C GLN A 192 -5.24 3.88 -17.89
N TYR A 193 -6.07 4.89 -18.21
CA TYR A 193 -5.87 5.62 -19.45
C TYR A 193 -5.94 7.13 -19.33
N ASN A 194 -6.36 7.64 -18.19
CA ASN A 194 -6.47 9.07 -17.94
C ASN A 194 -5.66 9.43 -16.71
N SER A 195 -4.54 10.09 -16.88
CA SER A 195 -3.80 10.63 -15.76
C SER A 195 -4.62 11.70 -15.05
N ASN A 196 -4.89 11.52 -13.78
CA ASN A 196 -5.51 12.52 -12.94
C ASN A 196 -4.51 13.14 -11.98
N GLN A 197 -3.69 14.05 -12.48
CA GLN A 197 -2.72 14.78 -11.65
C GLN A 197 -3.35 15.76 -10.66
N SER A 198 -4.67 15.81 -10.58
CA SER A 198 -5.40 16.70 -9.69
C SER A 198 -5.89 16.04 -8.41
N TYR A 199 -5.76 14.70 -8.28
CA TYR A 199 -6.18 14.04 -7.05
C TYR A 199 -5.22 14.32 -5.89
N TYR A 200 -5.76 14.36 -4.68
CA TYR A 200 -5.03 14.92 -3.52
C TYR A 200 -3.84 14.09 -3.02
N LEU A 201 -3.69 12.85 -3.42
CA LEU A 201 -2.52 12.01 -3.09
C LEU A 201 -1.42 12.07 -4.16
N TYR A 202 -1.63 12.86 -5.24
CA TYR A 202 -0.65 13.04 -6.30
C TYR A 202 0.69 13.49 -5.77
N ASN A 203 1.78 12.90 -6.26
CA ASN A 203 3.14 13.23 -5.83
C ASN A 203 4.20 13.21 -6.94
N ASN A 204 3.79 13.01 -8.20
CA ASN A 204 4.67 12.97 -9.37
C ASN A 204 5.79 11.91 -9.25
N SER A 205 5.54 10.79 -8.59
CA SER A 205 6.54 9.74 -8.36
C SER A 205 5.90 8.37 -8.34
N ALA A 206 6.60 7.37 -8.90
CA ALA A 206 6.14 6.00 -8.84
C ALA A 206 6.38 5.39 -7.44
N TYR A 207 5.37 4.67 -6.92
CA TYR A 207 5.48 3.98 -5.64
C TYR A 207 4.60 2.73 -5.57
N TRP A 208 5.07 1.76 -4.76
CA TRP A 208 4.33 0.53 -4.50
C TRP A 208 3.01 0.80 -3.77
N VAL A 209 1.98 0.05 -4.18
CA VAL A 209 0.77 -0.13 -3.36
C VAL A 209 0.71 -1.57 -2.85
N GLY A 210 -0.08 -1.84 -1.80
CA GLY A 210 -0.14 -3.15 -1.16
C GLY A 210 -1.21 -4.05 -1.76
N SER A 211 -1.42 -4.01 -3.07
CA SER A 211 -2.48 -4.74 -3.76
C SER A 211 -1.94 -5.59 -4.89
N ALA A 212 -2.12 -6.90 -4.74
CA ALA A 212 -1.80 -7.87 -5.76
C ALA A 212 -2.60 -7.63 -7.05
N ARG A 213 -1.93 -7.67 -8.20
CA ARG A 213 -2.56 -7.48 -9.50
C ARG A 213 -2.86 -8.80 -10.20
N GLU A 214 -1.82 -9.48 -10.63
CA GLU A 214 -1.95 -10.77 -11.31
C GLU A 214 -0.68 -11.61 -11.16
N PHE A 215 -0.83 -12.90 -11.38
CA PHE A 215 0.28 -13.80 -11.73
C PHE A 215 0.05 -14.32 -13.15
N ALA A 216 0.91 -13.94 -14.07
CA ALA A 216 0.76 -14.28 -15.48
C ALA A 216 1.42 -15.63 -15.82
N GLY A 217 1.19 -16.65 -14.97
CA GLY A 217 1.71 -18.01 -15.10
C GLY A 217 3.22 -18.14 -14.85
N ARG A 218 3.96 -17.04 -14.86
CA ARG A 218 5.42 -16.99 -14.77
C ARG A 218 5.97 -15.82 -13.98
N TYR A 219 5.25 -14.69 -13.93
CA TYR A 219 5.66 -13.48 -13.24
C TYR A 219 4.54 -12.98 -12.34
N ALA A 220 4.91 -12.66 -11.09
CA ALA A 220 4.04 -12.00 -10.13
C ALA A 220 4.09 -10.49 -10.35
N TYR A 221 2.92 -9.84 -10.41
CA TYR A 221 2.76 -8.40 -10.63
C TYR A 221 1.99 -7.77 -9.48
N GLU A 222 2.50 -6.64 -9.04
CA GLU A 222 1.84 -5.75 -8.07
C GLU A 222 1.40 -4.46 -8.73
N PHE A 223 0.37 -3.85 -8.16
CA PHE A 223 0.02 -2.49 -8.52
C PHE A 223 1.06 -1.50 -8.03
N ILE A 224 1.25 -0.46 -8.81
CA ILE A 224 1.97 0.76 -8.44
C ILE A 224 1.10 1.97 -8.77
N VAL A 225 1.38 3.10 -8.13
CA VAL A 225 1.07 4.39 -8.73
C VAL A 225 2.25 4.76 -9.59
N ASP A 226 2.06 5.19 -10.82
CA ASP A 226 3.13 5.62 -11.71
C ASP A 226 3.36 7.14 -11.65
N VAL A 227 4.34 7.65 -12.39
CA VAL A 227 4.66 9.08 -12.43
C VAL A 227 3.57 9.96 -13.08
N ALA A 228 2.65 9.35 -13.84
CA ALA A 228 1.47 10.03 -14.38
C ALA A 228 0.27 9.93 -13.41
N ASP A 229 0.49 9.30 -12.24
CA ASP A 229 -0.49 9.02 -11.18
C ASP A 229 -1.68 8.18 -11.60
N ASN A 230 -1.42 7.26 -12.50
CA ASN A 230 -2.33 6.17 -12.80
C ASN A 230 -2.02 4.97 -11.92
N LEU A 231 -3.03 4.17 -11.67
CA LEU A 231 -2.82 2.81 -11.21
C LEU A 231 -2.22 2.01 -12.37
N ALA A 232 -0.92 1.78 -12.30
CA ALA A 232 -0.16 0.95 -13.21
C ALA A 232 0.29 -0.34 -12.50
N TRP A 233 1.23 -1.07 -13.08
CA TRP A 233 1.77 -2.30 -12.49
C TRP A 233 3.19 -2.56 -12.99
N THR A 234 3.93 -3.29 -12.19
CA THR A 234 5.21 -3.87 -12.59
C THR A 234 5.39 -5.24 -11.92
N ASP A 235 6.34 -6.03 -12.39
CA ASP A 235 6.68 -7.25 -11.65
C ASP A 235 7.28 -6.91 -10.28
N VAL A 236 7.13 -7.84 -9.34
CA VAL A 236 7.53 -7.64 -7.94
C VAL A 236 9.04 -7.46 -7.74
N TYR A 237 9.86 -7.72 -8.76
CA TYR A 237 11.31 -7.56 -8.73
C TYR A 237 11.77 -6.12 -9.08
N GLY A 238 10.91 -5.30 -9.65
CA GLY A 238 11.21 -3.92 -9.99
C GLY A 238 11.59 -3.08 -8.76
N ASP A 239 12.51 -2.13 -8.93
CA ASP A 239 12.82 -1.15 -7.89
C ASP A 239 11.90 0.05 -8.03
N VAL A 240 10.98 0.25 -7.06
CA VAL A 240 10.00 1.32 -7.06
C VAL A 240 10.00 2.03 -5.70
N GLY A 241 9.55 3.27 -5.67
CA GLY A 241 9.48 4.07 -4.44
C GLY A 241 8.60 3.44 -3.36
N VAL A 242 8.92 3.70 -2.11
CA VAL A 242 8.17 3.17 -0.95
C VAL A 242 7.60 4.32 -0.14
N ARG A 243 6.29 4.27 0.11
CA ARG A 243 5.58 5.22 0.97
C ARG A 243 4.82 4.45 2.05
N GLY A 244 5.27 4.57 3.31
CA GLY A 244 4.62 3.92 4.43
C GLY A 244 3.26 4.55 4.76
N VAL A 245 2.35 3.71 5.19
CA VAL A 245 1.04 4.09 5.71
C VAL A 245 0.95 3.70 7.17
N VAL A 246 0.49 4.63 7.99
CA VAL A 246 0.21 4.42 9.42
C VAL A 246 -1.18 4.94 9.76
N SER A 247 -1.67 4.62 10.96
CA SER A 247 -2.93 5.17 11.47
C SER A 247 -2.70 5.89 12.79
N LEU A 248 -3.08 7.17 12.84
CA LEU A 248 -3.06 7.97 14.06
C LEU A 248 -4.27 7.62 14.91
N SER A 249 -4.06 7.42 16.21
CA SER A 249 -5.14 7.10 17.16
C SER A 249 -6.20 8.19 17.21
N SER A 250 -7.46 7.82 17.38
CA SER A 250 -8.59 8.73 17.60
C SER A 250 -8.46 9.61 18.87
N GLU A 251 -7.57 9.23 19.78
CA GLU A 251 -7.27 10.02 20.98
C GLU A 251 -6.28 11.17 20.72
N SER A 252 -5.71 11.23 19.52
CA SER A 252 -4.75 12.28 19.17
C SER A 252 -5.45 13.62 19.02
N LYS A 253 -4.85 14.64 19.59
CA LYS A 253 -5.30 16.02 19.39
C LYS A 253 -4.57 16.60 18.19
N LEU A 254 -5.32 17.23 17.29
CA LEU A 254 -4.79 17.93 16.13
C LEU A 254 -4.97 19.43 16.33
N LEU A 255 -3.89 20.18 16.15
CA LEU A 255 -3.88 21.64 16.11
C LEU A 255 -3.65 22.07 14.67
N GLY A 256 -4.26 23.16 14.23
CA GLY A 256 -4.16 23.67 12.86
C GLY A 256 -5.43 23.39 12.04
N SER A 257 -5.46 23.89 10.82
CA SER A 257 -6.62 23.79 9.90
C SER A 257 -6.47 22.69 8.84
N GLY A 258 -5.29 22.04 8.75
CA GLY A 258 -4.99 21.00 7.75
C GLY A 258 -4.68 21.54 6.35
N THR A 259 -4.51 22.85 6.18
CA THR A 259 -4.03 23.45 4.94
C THR A 259 -2.49 23.42 4.89
N TYR A 260 -1.92 23.64 3.70
CA TYR A 260 -0.45 23.66 3.59
C TYR A 260 0.21 24.84 4.35
N ASN A 261 -0.53 25.93 4.57
CA ASN A 261 -0.07 27.09 5.38
C ASN A 261 -0.25 26.89 6.89
N ASP A 262 -1.09 25.93 7.28
CA ASP A 262 -1.47 25.66 8.66
C ASP A 262 -1.75 24.15 8.80
N VAL A 263 -0.69 23.34 8.65
CA VAL A 263 -0.78 21.88 8.72
C VAL A 263 -1.21 21.41 10.10
N TYR A 264 -1.90 20.30 10.17
CA TYR A 264 -2.18 19.68 11.45
C TYR A 264 -0.90 19.30 12.17
N VAL A 265 -0.80 19.66 13.43
CA VAL A 265 0.25 19.22 14.34
C VAL A 265 -0.37 18.28 15.37
N VAL A 266 0.22 17.11 15.55
CA VAL A 266 -0.18 16.15 16.58
C VAL A 266 0.40 16.60 17.92
N SER A 267 -0.46 16.76 18.93
CA SER A 267 -0.10 17.20 20.28
C SER A 267 -0.38 16.10 21.32
#